data_542c1f1eb09c12fb690a6e74327d50dd
#
_entry.id   542c1f1eb09c12fb690a6e74327d50dd
#
_cell.length_a   1.000
_cell.length_b   1.000
_cell.length_c   1.000
_cell.angle_alpha   90.00
_cell.angle_beta   90.00
_cell.angle_gamma   90.00
#
_symmetry.space_group_name_H-M   'P 1'
#
loop_
_entity.id
_entity.type
_entity.pdbx_description
1 polymer ?
#
loop_
_entity_poly.entity_id
_entity_poly.type
_entity_poly.pdbx_seq_one_letter_code
_entity_poly.pdbx_strand_id
1 'polypeptide(L)'
;MSIAANKPEPIIYEMSRPGAIGYSLPKSDVPIAELPDHLMRSNLPLPEVSETDVVRHFTRLSQKNYCVDLGMYPLGSCTMKYNPKMNEEAVKLPGFAQIHPSQNEMSVQGALQLMYELQTYLAEIMGLAATTLQPAAGAQGELTGMLVVRAYHLSRGDTPRHEVIVPDSAHGTNPATSTMGGFQVVEVKSDPRGNVDLEDLQRKVGLKTVGMMFTNPNTLGLFDEQVKEVCQIVHDAGGLVYGDGANLNAIVGLVKPGELGFDILHSNLHKTFSVPHGGGGPGSGPVIVRADLAQFLPGPIVVKKNDRYAFEMPTHSIGRVKAFWGNFLALVRAYAYIRTFGREHLYEIAENAVLNANYLLARVRGAYDPAYPDRHCKHEFVLDGTRFAKAYGVRTLDVAKRIIDYGFYPPTIYFPLIVPECLMIEPTETQSRASLDEYADALLQIAREAQTNPDLLHSAPHYAPVTRLDETRAAREPVLRYKHH
;
A
#
# COMPACT_ATOMS: atom_id res chain seq x y z
N MET A 1 -30.34 8.16 -9.21
CA MET A 1 -30.10 7.29 -8.03
C MET A 1 -31.39 7.20 -7.22
N SER A 2 -31.80 6.02 -6.75
CA SER A 2 -33.04 5.88 -5.97
C SER A 2 -32.83 6.48 -4.58
N ILE A 3 -33.91 7.08 -4.01
CA ILE A 3 -33.93 7.65 -2.65
C ILE A 3 -33.46 6.65 -1.56
N ALA A 4 -33.54 5.35 -1.84
CA ALA A 4 -33.04 4.29 -0.96
C ALA A 4 -31.48 4.22 -0.83
N ALA A 5 -30.75 4.81 -1.75
CA ALA A 5 -29.28 4.76 -1.73
C ALA A 5 -28.64 5.62 -0.62
N ASN A 6 -29.37 6.63 -0.12
CA ASN A 6 -28.84 7.62 0.83
C ASN A 6 -29.15 7.31 2.31
N LYS A 7 -29.74 6.15 2.62
CA LYS A 7 -29.96 5.76 4.01
C LYS A 7 -28.83 4.85 4.50
N PRO A 8 -28.34 5.03 5.73
CA PRO A 8 -27.47 4.05 6.36
C PRO A 8 -28.15 2.68 6.37
N GLU A 9 -27.38 1.64 6.07
CA GLU A 9 -27.86 0.27 6.22
C GLU A 9 -27.88 -0.09 7.70
N PRO A 10 -28.96 -0.71 8.22
CA PRO A 10 -28.97 -1.17 9.60
C PRO A 10 -27.84 -2.18 9.82
N ILE A 11 -27.30 -2.26 11.02
CA ILE A 11 -26.36 -3.32 11.34
C ILE A 11 -27.10 -4.65 11.46
N ILE A 12 -26.39 -5.77 11.24
CA ILE A 12 -27.00 -7.09 11.15
C ILE A 12 -27.75 -7.50 12.45
N TYR A 13 -27.31 -6.98 13.60
CA TYR A 13 -27.98 -7.20 14.89
C TYR A 13 -29.37 -6.55 14.98
N GLU A 14 -29.57 -5.40 14.32
CA GLU A 14 -30.87 -4.70 14.26
C GLU A 14 -31.87 -5.43 13.35
N MET A 15 -31.37 -6.35 12.52
CA MET A 15 -32.18 -7.18 11.63
C MET A 15 -32.59 -8.51 12.28
N SER A 16 -32.10 -8.82 13.48
CA SER A 16 -32.35 -10.08 14.18
C SER A 16 -33.83 -10.28 14.45
N ARG A 17 -34.33 -11.49 14.18
CA ARG A 17 -35.71 -11.90 14.44
C ARG A 17 -35.69 -13.29 15.11
N PRO A 18 -36.28 -13.45 16.30
CA PRO A 18 -36.31 -14.73 17.00
C PRO A 18 -36.80 -15.89 16.11
N GLY A 19 -36.03 -16.96 16.08
CA GLY A 19 -36.34 -18.16 15.29
C GLY A 19 -35.93 -18.10 13.81
N ALA A 20 -35.37 -16.98 13.31
CA ALA A 20 -34.81 -16.93 11.95
C ALA A 20 -33.53 -17.77 11.85
N ILE A 21 -33.46 -18.62 10.84
CA ILE A 21 -32.31 -19.54 10.61
C ILE A 21 -31.64 -19.17 9.30
N GLY A 22 -30.36 -18.88 9.33
CA GLY A 22 -29.55 -18.53 8.17
C GLY A 22 -28.99 -19.73 7.41
N TYR A 23 -28.70 -20.80 8.12
CA TYR A 23 -28.14 -22.02 7.54
C TYR A 23 -28.51 -23.24 8.37
N SER A 24 -28.92 -24.33 7.72
CA SER A 24 -29.23 -25.61 8.35
C SER A 24 -28.03 -26.54 8.23
N LEU A 25 -27.34 -26.80 9.33
CA LEU A 25 -26.27 -27.79 9.39
C LEU A 25 -26.83 -29.19 9.30
N PRO A 26 -26.13 -30.16 8.66
CA PRO A 26 -26.47 -31.59 8.76
C PRO A 26 -26.39 -32.01 10.23
N LYS A 27 -27.15 -33.05 10.56
CA LYS A 27 -27.04 -33.68 11.90
C LYS A 27 -25.62 -34.16 12.13
N SER A 28 -25.10 -33.98 13.36
CA SER A 28 -23.79 -34.53 13.75
C SER A 28 -23.80 -36.03 13.60
N ASP A 29 -22.81 -36.58 12.92
CA ASP A 29 -22.54 -38.01 12.75
C ASP A 29 -21.56 -38.54 13.80
N VAL A 30 -21.14 -37.70 14.72
CA VAL A 30 -20.27 -38.06 15.86
C VAL A 30 -20.98 -37.71 17.19
N PRO A 31 -20.66 -38.45 18.27
CA PRO A 31 -21.19 -38.10 19.60
C PRO A 31 -20.88 -36.69 20.00
N ILE A 32 -21.86 -35.99 20.53
CA ILE A 32 -21.67 -34.62 21.11
C ILE A 32 -21.13 -34.81 22.52
N ALA A 33 -19.94 -34.28 22.76
CA ALA A 33 -19.39 -34.20 24.14
C ALA A 33 -20.05 -33.04 24.88
N GLU A 34 -20.60 -33.28 26.06
CA GLU A 34 -21.10 -32.24 26.93
C GLU A 34 -19.92 -31.46 27.52
N LEU A 35 -19.99 -30.14 27.43
CA LEU A 35 -19.03 -29.26 28.06
C LEU A 35 -19.48 -28.96 29.49
N PRO A 36 -18.58 -28.82 30.47
CA PRO A 36 -18.93 -28.36 31.81
C PRO A 36 -19.64 -26.99 31.79
N ASP A 37 -20.68 -26.82 32.59
CA ASP A 37 -21.52 -25.62 32.62
C ASP A 37 -20.72 -24.32 32.80
N HIS A 38 -19.63 -24.36 33.55
CA HIS A 38 -18.77 -23.19 33.81
C HIS A 38 -17.96 -22.76 32.57
N LEU A 39 -17.87 -23.60 31.55
CA LEU A 39 -17.24 -23.29 30.23
C LEU A 39 -18.26 -22.84 29.19
N MET A 40 -19.57 -22.96 29.51
CA MET A 40 -20.63 -22.59 28.59
C MET A 40 -21.15 -21.16 28.86
N ARG A 41 -21.42 -20.42 27.79
CA ARG A 41 -22.19 -19.18 27.90
C ARG A 41 -23.67 -19.51 28.00
N SER A 42 -24.35 -18.89 28.96
CA SER A 42 -25.81 -18.98 29.08
C SER A 42 -26.56 -18.21 27.97
N ASN A 43 -25.90 -17.24 27.34
CA ASN A 43 -26.45 -16.45 26.26
C ASN A 43 -25.41 -16.19 25.19
N LEU A 44 -25.75 -16.47 23.94
CA LEU A 44 -24.96 -16.14 22.74
C LEU A 44 -25.63 -14.97 22.05
N PRO A 45 -25.16 -13.73 22.21
CA PRO A 45 -25.76 -12.56 21.59
C PRO A 45 -25.39 -12.48 20.09
N LEU A 46 -25.81 -13.49 19.33
CA LEU A 46 -25.67 -13.55 17.87
C LEU A 46 -27.00 -13.18 17.22
N PRO A 47 -26.98 -12.51 16.06
CA PRO A 47 -28.21 -12.17 15.35
C PRO A 47 -28.83 -13.42 14.73
N GLU A 48 -30.15 -13.56 14.90
CA GLU A 48 -30.96 -14.56 14.21
C GLU A 48 -31.50 -13.96 12.92
N VAL A 49 -30.95 -14.34 11.78
CA VAL A 49 -31.26 -13.80 10.44
C VAL A 49 -31.35 -14.93 9.42
N SER A 50 -32.19 -14.73 8.40
CA SER A 50 -32.26 -15.70 7.30
C SER A 50 -31.10 -15.54 6.33
N GLU A 51 -30.78 -16.60 5.56
CA GLU A 51 -29.77 -16.54 4.50
C GLU A 51 -30.07 -15.40 3.52
N THR A 52 -31.32 -15.23 3.14
CA THR A 52 -31.76 -14.17 2.22
C THR A 52 -31.48 -12.78 2.79
N ASP A 53 -31.74 -12.55 4.09
CA ASP A 53 -31.47 -11.27 4.75
C ASP A 53 -29.98 -11.00 4.83
N VAL A 54 -29.16 -12.02 5.15
CA VAL A 54 -27.69 -11.91 5.19
C VAL A 54 -27.14 -11.53 3.82
N VAL A 55 -27.51 -12.26 2.77
CA VAL A 55 -27.03 -12.01 1.41
C VAL A 55 -27.44 -10.61 0.94
N ARG A 56 -28.69 -10.21 1.14
CA ARG A 56 -29.19 -8.90 0.75
C ARG A 56 -28.50 -7.76 1.53
N HIS A 57 -28.27 -7.95 2.82
CA HIS A 57 -27.58 -6.97 3.67
C HIS A 57 -26.17 -6.71 3.16
N PHE A 58 -25.36 -7.75 3.01
CA PHE A 58 -23.98 -7.58 2.53
C PHE A 58 -23.89 -7.13 1.07
N THR A 59 -24.85 -7.54 0.22
CA THR A 59 -24.94 -7.01 -1.15
C THR A 59 -25.21 -5.52 -1.16
N ARG A 60 -26.15 -5.01 -0.35
CA ARG A 60 -26.41 -3.58 -0.24
C ARG A 60 -25.22 -2.81 0.33
N LEU A 61 -24.52 -3.35 1.33
CA LEU A 61 -23.29 -2.78 1.86
C LEU A 61 -22.20 -2.72 0.78
N SER A 62 -22.02 -3.78 0.00
CA SER A 62 -21.01 -3.80 -1.07
C SER A 62 -21.24 -2.74 -2.14
N GLN A 63 -22.52 -2.44 -2.46
CA GLN A 63 -22.90 -1.40 -3.41
C GLN A 63 -22.66 0.04 -2.91
N LYS A 64 -22.44 0.21 -1.60
CA LYS A 64 -22.09 1.51 -0.98
C LYS A 64 -20.58 1.74 -0.91
N ASN A 65 -19.78 0.72 -1.17
CA ASN A 65 -18.33 0.82 -1.23
C ASN A 65 -17.86 1.21 -2.63
N TYR A 66 -16.89 2.12 -2.69
CA TYR A 66 -16.19 2.41 -3.92
C TYR A 66 -15.08 1.38 -4.17
N CYS A 67 -14.86 0.98 -5.42
CA CYS A 67 -13.79 0.07 -5.80
C CYS A 67 -13.24 0.42 -7.19
N VAL A 68 -12.07 -0.14 -7.52
CA VAL A 68 -11.38 0.10 -8.79
C VAL A 68 -12.15 -0.37 -10.03
N ASP A 69 -13.15 -1.25 -9.85
CA ASP A 69 -14.01 -1.69 -10.93
C ASP A 69 -15.17 -0.71 -11.23
N LEU A 70 -15.45 0.23 -10.32
CA LEU A 70 -16.46 1.27 -10.51
C LEU A 70 -15.93 2.52 -11.20
N GLY A 71 -14.64 2.81 -11.04
CA GLY A 71 -14.03 3.99 -11.63
C GLY A 71 -12.65 4.30 -11.09
N MET A 72 -12.16 5.49 -11.42
CA MET A 72 -10.86 5.97 -10.97
C MET A 72 -10.78 6.08 -9.45
N TYR A 73 -9.71 5.55 -8.89
CA TYR A 73 -9.42 5.55 -7.45
C TYR A 73 -8.11 6.32 -7.20
N PRO A 74 -8.12 7.65 -7.15
CA PRO A 74 -6.93 8.50 -7.26
C PRO A 74 -6.16 8.68 -5.96
N LEU A 75 -6.10 7.66 -5.10
CA LEU A 75 -5.50 7.73 -3.79
C LEU A 75 -3.96 7.83 -3.90
N GLY A 76 -3.42 9.01 -3.67
CA GLY A 76 -1.96 9.23 -3.68
C GLY A 76 -1.23 8.41 -2.63
N SER A 77 0.01 8.06 -2.91
CA SER A 77 0.86 7.16 -2.11
C SER A 77 0.36 5.71 -2.03
N CYS A 78 -0.70 5.38 -2.75
CA CYS A 78 -1.30 4.05 -2.76
C CYS A 78 -1.83 3.72 -4.16
N THR A 79 -1.00 3.14 -5.01
CA THR A 79 -1.35 2.82 -6.40
C THR A 79 -2.57 1.91 -6.50
N MET A 80 -3.74 2.53 -6.67
CA MET A 80 -5.04 1.87 -6.74
C MET A 80 -5.44 1.66 -8.19
N LYS A 81 -4.75 0.77 -8.88
CA LYS A 81 -5.01 0.49 -10.29
C LYS A 81 -5.98 -0.66 -10.51
N TYR A 82 -6.56 -0.72 -11.69
CA TYR A 82 -7.41 -1.83 -12.10
C TYR A 82 -6.67 -3.16 -11.98
N ASN A 83 -7.36 -4.18 -11.46
CA ASN A 83 -6.82 -5.52 -11.28
C ASN A 83 -7.26 -6.41 -12.44
N PRO A 84 -6.34 -6.85 -13.34
CA PRO A 84 -6.70 -7.66 -14.50
C PRO A 84 -7.42 -8.97 -14.10
N LYS A 85 -8.56 -9.25 -14.70
CA LYS A 85 -9.38 -10.42 -14.37
C LYS A 85 -8.68 -11.74 -14.70
N MET A 86 -7.75 -11.74 -15.64
CA MET A 86 -6.91 -12.87 -15.94
C MET A 86 -6.09 -13.34 -14.71
N ASN A 87 -5.61 -12.40 -13.88
CA ASN A 87 -4.90 -12.73 -12.65
C ASN A 87 -5.82 -13.47 -11.66
N GLU A 88 -7.11 -13.09 -11.65
CA GLU A 88 -8.11 -13.76 -10.81
C GLU A 88 -8.44 -15.19 -11.31
N GLU A 89 -8.42 -15.40 -12.62
CA GLU A 89 -8.57 -16.76 -13.17
C GLU A 89 -7.34 -17.64 -12.85
N ALA A 90 -6.13 -17.06 -12.92
CA ALA A 90 -4.92 -17.80 -12.58
C ALA A 90 -4.93 -18.34 -11.14
N VAL A 91 -5.39 -17.54 -10.16
CA VAL A 91 -5.42 -17.99 -8.76
C VAL A 91 -6.47 -19.07 -8.47
N LYS A 92 -7.49 -19.21 -9.31
CA LYS A 92 -8.53 -20.25 -9.16
C LYS A 92 -8.06 -21.63 -9.61
N LEU A 93 -6.93 -21.73 -10.32
CA LEU A 93 -6.39 -23.00 -10.76
C LEU A 93 -6.17 -23.93 -9.55
N PRO A 94 -6.68 -25.19 -9.58
CA PRO A 94 -6.61 -26.09 -8.42
C PRO A 94 -5.19 -26.33 -7.90
N GLY A 95 -4.19 -26.34 -8.79
CA GLY A 95 -2.78 -26.49 -8.42
C GLY A 95 -2.22 -25.31 -7.58
N PHE A 96 -2.93 -24.20 -7.50
CA PHE A 96 -2.60 -23.08 -6.63
C PHE A 96 -3.60 -22.87 -5.49
N ALA A 97 -4.90 -23.00 -5.77
CA ALA A 97 -5.96 -22.73 -4.80
C ALA A 97 -6.22 -23.87 -3.81
N GLN A 98 -5.92 -25.14 -4.20
CA GLN A 98 -6.26 -26.34 -3.42
C GLN A 98 -5.01 -27.03 -2.84
N ILE A 99 -3.93 -26.31 -2.63
CA ILE A 99 -2.72 -26.80 -1.97
C ILE A 99 -2.64 -26.26 -0.54
N HIS A 100 -1.94 -27.01 0.32
CA HIS A 100 -1.69 -26.59 1.70
C HIS A 100 -0.21 -26.21 1.89
N PRO A 101 0.12 -25.14 2.65
CA PRO A 101 1.50 -24.70 2.85
C PRO A 101 2.44 -25.76 3.45
N SER A 102 1.90 -26.73 4.19
CA SER A 102 2.67 -27.82 4.81
C SER A 102 2.73 -29.10 3.96
N GLN A 103 2.25 -29.07 2.70
CA GLN A 103 2.42 -30.20 1.80
C GLN A 103 3.90 -30.48 1.54
N ASN A 104 4.19 -31.76 1.22
CA ASN A 104 5.53 -32.16 0.82
C ASN A 104 5.97 -31.40 -0.45
N GLU A 105 7.18 -30.87 -0.45
CA GLU A 105 7.75 -30.11 -1.56
C GLU A 105 7.63 -30.83 -2.91
N MET A 106 7.74 -32.16 -2.91
CA MET A 106 7.63 -32.98 -4.12
C MET A 106 6.23 -32.93 -4.78
N SER A 107 5.18 -32.66 -4.00
CA SER A 107 3.82 -32.56 -4.51
C SER A 107 3.43 -31.16 -4.99
N VAL A 108 4.26 -30.15 -4.76
CA VAL A 108 3.97 -28.73 -5.03
C VAL A 108 5.07 -28.04 -5.85
N GLN A 109 5.79 -28.81 -6.68
CA GLN A 109 6.92 -28.31 -7.46
C GLN A 109 6.55 -27.12 -8.37
N GLY A 110 5.37 -27.12 -8.98
CA GLY A 110 4.90 -25.99 -9.80
C GLY A 110 4.69 -24.69 -9.01
N ALA A 111 4.19 -24.81 -7.77
CA ALA A 111 4.06 -23.64 -6.87
C ALA A 111 5.43 -23.12 -6.43
N LEU A 112 6.37 -24.02 -6.10
CA LEU A 112 7.74 -23.64 -5.75
C LEU A 112 8.49 -23.04 -6.95
N GLN A 113 8.28 -23.56 -8.16
CA GLN A 113 8.82 -22.97 -9.38
C GLN A 113 8.34 -21.53 -9.57
N LEU A 114 7.03 -21.29 -9.45
CA LEU A 114 6.47 -19.94 -9.53
C LEU A 114 7.11 -19.01 -8.51
N MET A 115 7.27 -19.44 -7.27
CA MET A 115 7.89 -18.62 -6.22
C MET A 115 9.36 -18.33 -6.56
N TYR A 116 10.12 -19.32 -7.02
CA TYR A 116 11.51 -19.14 -7.43
C TYR A 116 11.66 -18.16 -8.58
N GLU A 117 10.84 -18.33 -9.62
CA GLU A 117 10.86 -17.41 -10.77
C GLU A 117 10.44 -15.99 -10.37
N LEU A 118 9.43 -15.84 -9.50
CA LEU A 118 9.04 -14.52 -8.99
C LEU A 118 10.15 -13.86 -8.18
N GLN A 119 10.87 -14.61 -7.33
CA GLN A 119 12.06 -14.11 -6.63
C GLN A 119 13.09 -13.56 -7.63
N THR A 120 13.34 -14.32 -8.69
CA THR A 120 14.30 -13.97 -9.74
C THR A 120 13.86 -12.73 -10.53
N TYR A 121 12.57 -12.66 -10.90
CA TYR A 121 12.04 -11.51 -11.63
C TYR A 121 12.13 -10.22 -10.81
N LEU A 122 11.76 -10.28 -9.52
CA LEU A 122 11.84 -9.12 -8.65
C LEU A 122 13.29 -8.65 -8.44
N ALA A 123 14.23 -9.58 -8.28
CA ALA A 123 15.65 -9.26 -8.18
C ALA A 123 16.16 -8.56 -9.46
N GLU A 124 15.81 -9.08 -10.65
CA GLU A 124 16.19 -8.50 -11.94
C GLU A 124 15.56 -7.11 -12.14
N ILE A 125 14.26 -6.94 -11.84
CA ILE A 125 13.55 -5.65 -11.96
C ILE A 125 14.20 -4.59 -11.07
N MET A 126 14.62 -4.96 -9.86
CA MET A 126 15.24 -4.03 -8.91
C MET A 126 16.76 -3.83 -9.13
N GLY A 127 17.41 -4.68 -9.95
CA GLY A 127 18.86 -4.66 -10.11
C GLY A 127 19.61 -5.12 -8.86
N LEU A 128 19.04 -6.07 -8.12
CA LEU A 128 19.61 -6.65 -6.90
C LEU A 128 19.75 -8.18 -7.05
N ALA A 129 20.19 -8.89 -5.99
CA ALA A 129 20.66 -10.27 -6.14
C ALA A 129 19.72 -11.33 -5.57
N ALA A 130 19.00 -11.07 -4.48
CA ALA A 130 18.23 -12.08 -3.77
C ALA A 130 16.93 -11.51 -3.21
N THR A 131 15.90 -12.34 -3.14
CA THR A 131 14.55 -11.93 -2.74
C THR A 131 13.95 -12.89 -1.72
N THR A 132 13.31 -12.36 -0.67
CA THR A 132 12.36 -13.09 0.16
C THR A 132 10.93 -12.68 -0.18
N LEU A 133 10.01 -13.65 -0.26
CA LEU A 133 8.59 -13.42 -0.53
C LEU A 133 7.72 -13.42 0.74
N GLN A 134 8.33 -13.53 1.92
CA GLN A 134 7.60 -13.72 3.17
C GLN A 134 6.79 -12.52 3.64
N PRO A 135 7.27 -11.27 3.58
CA PRO A 135 6.54 -10.14 4.15
C PRO A 135 5.14 -9.98 3.55
N ALA A 136 4.15 -9.79 4.43
CA ALA A 136 2.73 -9.76 4.07
C ALA A 136 2.28 -8.45 3.43
N ALA A 137 3.05 -7.37 3.63
CA ALA A 137 2.76 -6.03 3.11
C ALA A 137 4.01 -5.15 3.16
N GLY A 138 3.92 -3.90 2.64
CA GLY A 138 5.02 -2.95 2.64
C GLY A 138 5.60 -2.68 4.02
N ALA A 139 4.76 -2.36 5.01
CA ALA A 139 5.23 -2.09 6.38
C ALA A 139 6.00 -3.27 7.00
N GLN A 140 5.59 -4.53 6.73
CA GLN A 140 6.37 -5.69 7.15
C GLN A 140 7.64 -5.86 6.32
N GLY A 141 7.63 -5.47 5.04
CA GLY A 141 8.82 -5.37 4.20
C GLY A 141 9.81 -4.35 4.73
N GLU A 142 9.34 -3.17 5.14
CA GLU A 142 10.15 -2.16 5.80
C GLU A 142 10.83 -2.72 7.06
N LEU A 143 10.04 -3.30 7.98
CA LEU A 143 10.59 -3.89 9.20
C LEU A 143 11.60 -5.00 8.89
N THR A 144 11.30 -5.86 7.91
CA THR A 144 12.20 -6.93 7.47
C THR A 144 13.53 -6.35 6.96
N GLY A 145 13.48 -5.31 6.12
CA GLY A 145 14.68 -4.63 5.62
C GLY A 145 15.52 -4.04 6.75
N MET A 146 14.88 -3.38 7.71
CA MET A 146 15.59 -2.80 8.86
C MET A 146 16.17 -3.87 9.81
N LEU A 147 15.52 -5.03 9.94
CA LEU A 147 16.08 -6.17 10.67
C LEU A 147 17.30 -6.78 9.94
N VAL A 148 17.30 -6.80 8.61
CA VAL A 148 18.47 -7.20 7.81
C VAL A 148 19.62 -6.20 7.99
N VAL A 149 19.35 -4.88 7.97
CA VAL A 149 20.35 -3.84 8.29
C VAL A 149 20.96 -4.08 9.68
N ARG A 150 20.11 -4.35 10.68
CA ARG A 150 20.58 -4.67 12.03
C ARG A 150 21.48 -5.91 12.07
N ALA A 151 21.05 -7.00 11.42
CA ALA A 151 21.81 -8.25 11.39
C ALA A 151 23.18 -8.06 10.71
N TYR A 152 23.22 -7.29 9.63
CA TYR A 152 24.45 -6.93 8.93
C TYR A 152 25.45 -6.22 9.86
N HIS A 153 25.03 -5.13 10.53
CA HIS A 153 25.90 -4.39 11.43
C HIS A 153 26.35 -5.21 12.65
N LEU A 154 25.46 -6.00 13.23
CA LEU A 154 25.79 -6.89 14.34
C LEU A 154 26.84 -7.94 13.94
N SER A 155 26.73 -8.52 12.74
CA SER A 155 27.70 -9.50 12.23
C SER A 155 29.11 -8.93 12.04
N ARG A 156 29.22 -7.61 11.90
CA ARG A 156 30.48 -6.88 11.73
C ARG A 156 31.05 -6.34 13.04
N GLY A 157 30.29 -6.45 14.14
CA GLY A 157 30.68 -5.86 15.42
C GLY A 157 30.51 -4.33 15.48
N ASP A 158 29.70 -3.74 14.61
CA ASP A 158 29.46 -2.30 14.50
C ASP A 158 28.49 -1.80 15.60
N THR A 159 28.87 -1.96 16.86
CA THR A 159 28.03 -1.75 18.05
C THR A 159 27.59 -0.30 18.33
N PRO A 160 28.26 0.79 17.91
CA PRO A 160 27.79 2.14 18.18
C PRO A 160 26.66 2.57 17.24
N ARG A 161 26.36 1.82 16.17
CA ARG A 161 25.40 2.22 15.15
C ARG A 161 23.96 1.95 15.60
N HIS A 162 23.13 3.00 15.63
CA HIS A 162 21.71 2.91 16.05
C HIS A 162 20.82 3.99 15.44
N GLU A 163 21.38 4.88 14.60
CA GLU A 163 20.62 5.98 13.98
C GLU A 163 20.21 5.62 12.55
N VAL A 164 18.94 5.87 12.22
CA VAL A 164 18.38 5.75 10.86
C VAL A 164 18.03 7.12 10.35
N ILE A 165 18.57 7.49 9.21
CA ILE A 165 18.24 8.73 8.51
C ILE A 165 16.91 8.57 7.78
N VAL A 166 15.99 9.52 7.93
CA VAL A 166 14.67 9.51 7.27
C VAL A 166 14.35 10.91 6.74
N PRO A 167 14.06 11.08 5.45
CA PRO A 167 13.62 12.38 4.91
C PRO A 167 12.31 12.85 5.52
N ASP A 168 12.14 14.18 5.65
CA ASP A 168 10.90 14.82 6.14
C ASP A 168 9.70 14.60 5.20
N SER A 169 9.96 14.26 3.95
CA SER A 169 8.96 13.84 2.95
C SER A 169 8.61 12.36 3.04
N ALA A 170 9.24 11.57 3.90
CA ALA A 170 9.01 10.12 3.98
C ALA A 170 7.59 9.77 4.44
N HIS A 171 7.12 8.59 4.04
CA HIS A 171 5.87 8.04 4.55
C HIS A 171 5.99 7.80 6.07
N GLY A 172 4.91 8.05 6.82
CA GLY A 172 4.90 7.92 8.28
C GLY A 172 5.25 6.52 8.81
N THR A 173 5.17 5.48 7.97
CA THR A 173 5.59 4.12 8.34
C THR A 173 7.11 3.99 8.44
N ASN A 174 7.91 4.77 7.72
CA ASN A 174 9.37 4.68 7.77
C ASN A 174 9.92 5.03 9.17
N PRO A 175 9.60 6.19 9.78
CA PRO A 175 10.04 6.46 11.15
C PRO A 175 9.43 5.48 12.17
N ALA A 176 8.17 5.07 12.00
CA ALA A 176 7.53 4.09 12.88
C ALA A 176 8.25 2.74 12.85
N THR A 177 8.56 2.23 11.66
CA THR A 177 9.32 0.99 11.45
C THR A 177 10.73 1.07 12.04
N SER A 178 11.43 2.22 11.85
CA SER A 178 12.75 2.43 12.46
C SER A 178 12.68 2.31 13.98
N THR A 179 11.70 2.95 14.61
CA THR A 179 11.48 2.88 16.07
C THR A 179 11.13 1.45 16.51
N MET A 180 10.25 0.74 15.79
CA MET A 180 9.95 -0.68 16.06
C MET A 180 11.18 -1.58 15.93
N GLY A 181 12.07 -1.28 14.98
CA GLY A 181 13.37 -1.93 14.81
C GLY A 181 14.37 -1.61 15.93
N GLY A 182 14.03 -0.74 16.87
CA GLY A 182 14.89 -0.32 17.98
C GLY A 182 15.97 0.68 17.58
N PHE A 183 15.73 1.45 16.51
CA PHE A 183 16.61 2.51 16.03
C PHE A 183 16.11 3.89 16.45
N GLN A 184 17.03 4.84 16.52
CA GLN A 184 16.73 6.25 16.66
C GLN A 184 16.56 6.89 15.28
N VAL A 185 15.46 7.58 15.07
CA VAL A 185 15.21 8.32 13.82
C VAL A 185 15.94 9.66 13.85
N VAL A 186 16.64 9.96 12.77
CA VAL A 186 17.26 11.27 12.50
C VAL A 186 16.66 11.80 11.21
N GLU A 187 15.79 12.79 11.33
CA GLU A 187 15.14 13.43 10.19
C GLU A 187 16.12 14.28 9.39
N VAL A 188 16.06 14.19 8.05
CA VAL A 188 16.77 15.06 7.11
C VAL A 188 15.76 15.87 6.31
N LYS A 189 16.07 17.14 6.05
CA LYS A 189 15.18 18.08 5.36
C LYS A 189 15.18 17.86 3.85
N SER A 190 14.09 18.29 3.23
CA SER A 190 14.01 18.45 1.78
C SER A 190 14.52 19.85 1.38
N ASP A 191 15.16 19.93 0.20
CA ASP A 191 15.53 21.19 -0.42
C ASP A 191 14.31 21.90 -1.04
N PRO A 192 14.41 23.16 -1.51
CA PRO A 192 13.30 23.88 -2.14
C PRO A 192 12.78 23.23 -3.43
N ARG A 193 13.51 22.30 -4.02
CA ARG A 193 13.10 21.52 -5.19
C ARG A 193 12.44 20.17 -4.84
N GLY A 194 12.37 19.83 -3.53
CA GLY A 194 11.79 18.58 -3.03
C GLY A 194 12.73 17.37 -3.12
N ASN A 195 14.04 17.57 -3.32
CA ASN A 195 15.05 16.54 -3.15
C ASN A 195 15.52 16.49 -1.68
N VAL A 196 16.30 15.49 -1.32
CA VAL A 196 17.00 15.47 -0.03
C VAL A 196 18.04 16.61 0.00
N ASP A 197 18.05 17.42 1.06
CA ASP A 197 19.07 18.44 1.27
C ASP A 197 20.41 17.78 1.61
N LEU A 198 21.36 17.82 0.66
CA LEU A 198 22.67 17.17 0.81
C LEU A 198 23.50 17.75 1.93
N GLU A 199 23.43 19.07 2.19
CA GLU A 199 24.17 19.71 3.28
C GLU A 199 23.62 19.25 4.63
N ASP A 200 22.30 19.17 4.76
CA ASP A 200 21.66 18.66 5.97
C ASP A 200 21.97 17.17 6.19
N LEU A 201 21.96 16.39 5.12
CA LEU A 201 22.34 14.98 5.16
C LEU A 201 23.78 14.78 5.63
N GLN A 202 24.74 15.50 5.04
CA GLN A 202 26.16 15.43 5.39
C GLN A 202 26.43 15.79 6.87
N ARG A 203 25.66 16.73 7.41
CA ARG A 203 25.79 17.11 8.84
C ARG A 203 25.27 16.04 9.79
N LYS A 204 24.33 15.20 9.33
CA LYS A 204 23.59 14.25 10.18
C LYS A 204 24.11 12.82 10.11
N VAL A 205 24.75 12.44 9.01
CA VAL A 205 25.33 11.10 8.88
C VAL A 205 26.67 11.02 9.60
N GLY A 206 26.97 9.84 10.18
CA GLY A 206 28.21 9.63 10.89
C GLY A 206 28.35 8.21 11.44
N LEU A 207 29.26 8.03 12.41
CA LEU A 207 29.61 6.71 12.98
C LEU A 207 28.43 5.99 13.63
N LYS A 208 27.36 6.71 14.02
CA LYS A 208 26.16 6.14 14.61
C LYS A 208 25.11 5.72 13.57
N THR A 209 25.29 6.11 12.32
CA THR A 209 24.33 5.85 11.26
C THR A 209 24.38 4.38 10.84
N VAL A 210 23.27 3.65 11.00
CA VAL A 210 23.09 2.28 10.45
C VAL A 210 22.73 2.31 8.99
N GLY A 211 22.01 3.34 8.57
CA GLY A 211 21.54 3.52 7.19
C GLY A 211 20.49 4.61 7.06
N MET A 212 19.90 4.66 5.88
CA MET A 212 18.85 5.60 5.51
C MET A 212 17.65 4.84 4.94
N MET A 213 16.44 5.23 5.33
CA MET A 213 15.21 4.82 4.63
C MET A 213 14.87 5.90 3.60
N PHE A 214 14.84 5.52 2.33
CA PHE A 214 14.72 6.46 1.23
C PHE A 214 13.69 5.99 0.20
N THR A 215 12.74 6.83 -0.14
CA THR A 215 11.71 6.57 -1.16
C THR A 215 12.05 7.36 -2.42
N ASN A 216 12.22 6.67 -3.57
CA ASN A 216 12.45 7.35 -4.84
C ASN A 216 11.72 6.64 -5.99
N PRO A 217 10.77 7.32 -6.70
CA PRO A 217 10.30 8.70 -6.46
C PRO A 217 9.71 8.88 -5.06
N ASN A 218 9.85 10.10 -4.51
CA ASN A 218 9.39 10.40 -3.16
C ASN A 218 7.86 10.65 -3.10
N THR A 219 7.32 10.88 -1.91
CA THR A 219 5.87 11.13 -1.70
C THR A 219 5.37 12.47 -2.24
N LEU A 220 6.26 13.32 -2.75
CA LEU A 220 5.88 14.52 -3.49
C LEU A 220 5.60 14.24 -4.97
N GLY A 221 5.72 12.97 -5.40
CA GLY A 221 5.65 12.56 -6.78
C GLY A 221 6.89 12.94 -7.59
N LEU A 222 8.02 13.22 -6.95
CA LEU A 222 9.24 13.70 -7.58
C LEU A 222 10.35 12.64 -7.53
N PHE A 223 11.07 12.49 -8.64
CA PHE A 223 12.30 11.71 -8.65
C PHE A 223 13.43 12.57 -8.07
N ASP A 224 14.09 12.09 -7.01
CA ASP A 224 15.24 12.77 -6.44
C ASP A 224 16.40 12.74 -7.43
N GLU A 225 16.80 13.93 -7.89
CA GLU A 225 17.82 14.10 -8.92
C GLU A 225 19.23 13.77 -8.40
N GLN A 226 19.41 13.78 -7.07
CA GLN A 226 20.68 13.59 -6.37
C GLN A 226 20.78 12.19 -5.71
N VAL A 227 19.94 11.25 -6.11
CA VAL A 227 19.82 9.92 -5.49
C VAL A 227 21.17 9.20 -5.34
N LYS A 228 22.06 9.28 -6.35
CA LYS A 228 23.39 8.63 -6.28
C LYS A 228 24.29 9.27 -5.24
N GLU A 229 24.25 10.59 -5.14
CA GLU A 229 25.03 11.34 -4.14
C GLU A 229 24.52 11.07 -2.73
N VAL A 230 23.19 11.04 -2.55
CA VAL A 230 22.56 10.64 -1.28
C VAL A 230 23.04 9.25 -0.86
N CYS A 231 22.98 8.26 -1.76
CA CYS A 231 23.43 6.90 -1.47
C CYS A 231 24.92 6.88 -1.13
N GLN A 232 25.75 7.61 -1.87
CA GLN A 232 27.20 7.65 -1.64
C GLN A 232 27.54 8.24 -0.27
N ILE A 233 26.90 9.35 0.14
CA ILE A 233 27.12 9.96 1.46
C ILE A 233 26.82 8.98 2.59
N VAL A 234 25.72 8.21 2.46
CA VAL A 234 25.36 7.19 3.47
C VAL A 234 26.36 6.04 3.49
N HIS A 235 26.81 5.58 2.32
CA HIS A 235 27.81 4.52 2.20
C HIS A 235 29.17 4.94 2.73
N ASP A 236 29.61 6.16 2.49
CA ASP A 236 30.89 6.70 3.00
C ASP A 236 30.90 6.74 4.53
N ALA A 237 29.75 6.95 5.15
CA ALA A 237 29.58 6.83 6.60
C ALA A 237 29.48 5.37 7.09
N GLY A 238 29.48 4.37 6.19
CA GLY A 238 29.38 2.95 6.47
C GLY A 238 27.94 2.47 6.73
N GLY A 239 26.94 3.27 6.42
CA GLY A 239 25.51 2.91 6.49
C GLY A 239 25.05 2.16 5.24
N LEU A 240 23.82 1.61 5.32
CA LEU A 240 23.14 0.98 4.20
C LEU A 240 21.95 1.84 3.74
N VAL A 241 21.63 1.78 2.44
CA VAL A 241 20.47 2.49 1.89
C VAL A 241 19.32 1.51 1.67
N TYR A 242 18.28 1.68 2.45
CA TYR A 242 17.01 0.97 2.28
C TYR A 242 16.06 1.78 1.42
N GLY A 243 15.57 1.16 0.34
CA GLY A 243 14.59 1.74 -0.57
C GLY A 243 13.16 1.32 -0.23
N ASP A 244 12.30 2.31 -0.02
CA ASP A 244 10.86 2.10 0.00
C ASP A 244 10.34 2.00 -1.44
N GLY A 245 9.98 0.79 -1.85
CA GLY A 245 9.51 0.50 -3.21
C GLY A 245 8.02 0.76 -3.43
N ALA A 246 7.37 1.54 -2.56
CA ALA A 246 5.96 1.89 -2.72
C ALA A 246 5.67 2.59 -4.05
N ASN A 247 6.60 3.42 -4.52
CA ASN A 247 6.48 4.26 -5.71
C ASN A 247 7.16 3.66 -6.96
N LEU A 248 7.48 2.36 -6.94
CA LEU A 248 8.10 1.65 -8.07
C LEU A 248 7.29 1.75 -9.36
N ASN A 249 5.98 1.96 -9.29
CA ASN A 249 5.09 2.09 -10.45
C ASN A 249 5.53 3.19 -11.43
N ALA A 250 6.23 4.20 -10.94
CA ALA A 250 6.74 5.32 -11.75
C ALA A 250 8.02 5.01 -12.54
N ILE A 251 8.70 3.93 -12.22
CA ILE A 251 10.07 3.65 -12.74
C ILE A 251 10.28 2.19 -13.16
N VAL A 252 9.30 1.32 -12.93
CA VAL A 252 9.41 -0.11 -13.26
C VAL A 252 9.74 -0.33 -14.73
N GLY A 253 10.73 -1.19 -14.99
CA GLY A 253 11.19 -1.47 -16.36
C GLY A 253 12.09 -0.40 -17.00
N LEU A 254 12.18 0.81 -16.40
CA LEU A 254 13.02 1.92 -16.87
C LEU A 254 14.27 2.10 -16.01
N VAL A 255 14.14 1.93 -14.70
CA VAL A 255 15.23 2.15 -13.74
C VAL A 255 15.36 0.94 -12.84
N LYS A 256 16.58 0.50 -12.62
CA LYS A 256 16.94 -0.51 -11.63
C LYS A 256 17.47 0.20 -10.38
N PRO A 257 16.70 0.27 -9.28
CA PRO A 257 17.13 1.02 -8.09
C PRO A 257 18.46 0.57 -7.51
N GLY A 258 18.79 -0.74 -7.58
CA GLY A 258 20.10 -1.25 -7.15
C GLY A 258 21.28 -0.59 -7.87
N GLU A 259 21.11 -0.15 -9.14
CA GLU A 259 22.16 0.55 -9.90
C GLU A 259 22.27 2.04 -9.49
N LEU A 260 21.34 2.54 -8.70
CA LEU A 260 21.39 3.89 -8.12
C LEU A 260 22.07 3.94 -6.74
N GLY A 261 22.35 2.77 -6.15
CA GLY A 261 23.00 2.66 -4.84
C GLY A 261 22.11 2.14 -3.70
N PHE A 262 20.91 1.67 -4.01
CA PHE A 262 20.09 1.00 -2.98
C PHE A 262 20.63 -0.40 -2.68
N ASP A 263 20.74 -0.74 -1.41
CA ASP A 263 21.25 -2.03 -0.92
C ASP A 263 20.13 -3.04 -0.66
N ILE A 264 18.98 -2.52 -0.24
CA ILE A 264 17.78 -3.26 0.17
C ILE A 264 16.58 -2.51 -0.38
N LEU A 265 15.61 -3.22 -0.93
CA LEU A 265 14.30 -2.64 -1.30
C LEU A 265 13.18 -3.59 -0.87
N HIS A 266 12.03 -3.03 -0.52
CA HIS A 266 10.80 -3.80 -0.59
C HIS A 266 9.99 -3.43 -1.84
N SER A 267 9.12 -4.31 -2.26
CA SER A 267 8.16 -4.05 -3.34
C SER A 267 6.75 -4.34 -2.87
N ASN A 268 5.84 -3.40 -3.12
CA ASN A 268 4.42 -3.60 -2.84
C ASN A 268 3.77 -4.28 -4.06
N LEU A 269 3.56 -5.60 -4.00
CA LEU A 269 2.92 -6.32 -5.12
C LEU A 269 1.48 -5.85 -5.36
N HIS A 270 0.83 -5.35 -4.31
CA HIS A 270 -0.51 -4.77 -4.37
C HIS A 270 -0.56 -3.31 -4.87
N LYS A 271 0.57 -2.76 -5.30
CA LYS A 271 0.69 -1.47 -5.98
C LYS A 271 1.16 -1.71 -7.42
N THR A 272 2.46 -1.75 -7.66
CA THR A 272 3.07 -1.87 -8.99
C THR A 272 2.60 -3.10 -9.77
N PHE A 273 2.41 -4.24 -9.11
CA PHE A 273 2.05 -5.50 -9.78
C PHE A 273 0.57 -5.87 -9.66
N SER A 274 -0.28 -4.87 -9.38
CA SER A 274 -1.74 -4.95 -9.51
C SER A 274 -2.43 -6.09 -8.74
N VAL A 275 -1.89 -6.48 -7.59
CA VAL A 275 -2.57 -7.39 -6.68
C VAL A 275 -3.68 -6.62 -5.95
N PRO A 276 -4.91 -7.16 -5.80
CA PRO A 276 -5.99 -6.47 -5.10
C PRO A 276 -5.64 -6.13 -3.65
N HIS A 277 -6.11 -4.96 -3.18
CA HIS A 277 -5.96 -4.53 -1.78
C HIS A 277 -6.93 -5.24 -0.82
N GLY A 278 -8.04 -5.78 -1.33
CA GLY A 278 -8.97 -6.64 -0.61
C GLY A 278 -9.65 -6.02 0.61
N GLY A 279 -9.80 -4.70 0.63
CA GLY A 279 -10.48 -4.00 1.73
C GLY A 279 -9.73 -4.05 3.07
N GLY A 280 -8.40 -4.04 3.03
CA GLY A 280 -7.55 -4.08 4.23
C GLY A 280 -6.85 -5.43 4.45
N GLY A 281 -6.63 -6.18 3.41
CA GLY A 281 -6.02 -7.50 3.46
C GLY A 281 -4.98 -7.71 2.40
N PRO A 282 -5.10 -8.71 1.56
CA PRO A 282 -4.13 -9.59 0.94
C PRO A 282 -3.04 -8.88 0.14
N GLY A 283 -2.23 -8.06 0.78
CA GLY A 283 -1.05 -7.47 0.18
C GLY A 283 0.12 -8.45 0.08
N SER A 284 1.27 -7.96 -0.35
CA SER A 284 2.57 -8.62 -0.24
C SER A 284 3.68 -7.59 -0.34
N GLY A 285 4.75 -7.80 0.39
CA GLY A 285 5.89 -6.89 0.47
C GLY A 285 7.24 -7.60 0.38
N PRO A 286 7.54 -8.32 -0.72
CA PRO A 286 8.86 -8.93 -0.92
C PRO A 286 9.98 -7.96 -0.64
N VAL A 287 11.06 -8.48 -0.04
CA VAL A 287 12.29 -7.71 0.21
C VAL A 287 13.40 -8.28 -0.65
N ILE A 288 14.06 -7.38 -1.37
CA ILE A 288 15.11 -7.67 -2.33
C ILE A 288 16.39 -7.03 -1.83
N VAL A 289 17.51 -7.74 -1.89
CA VAL A 289 18.79 -7.30 -1.33
C VAL A 289 19.95 -7.56 -2.28
N ARG A 290 21.05 -6.81 -2.10
CA ARG A 290 22.31 -7.10 -2.75
C ARG A 290 22.91 -8.42 -2.24
N ALA A 291 23.90 -8.97 -2.96
CA ALA A 291 24.38 -10.35 -2.78
C ALA A 291 24.88 -10.67 -1.37
N ASP A 292 25.66 -9.79 -0.76
CA ASP A 292 26.26 -10.02 0.57
C ASP A 292 25.23 -9.98 1.72
N LEU A 293 24.05 -9.39 1.47
CA LEU A 293 22.95 -9.35 2.42
C LEU A 293 22.00 -10.56 2.30
N ALA A 294 22.11 -11.36 1.25
CA ALA A 294 21.23 -12.51 1.01
C ALA A 294 21.20 -13.50 2.18
N GLN A 295 22.35 -13.70 2.85
CA GLN A 295 22.48 -14.58 3.99
C GLN A 295 21.62 -14.21 5.21
N PHE A 296 21.21 -12.94 5.32
CA PHE A 296 20.39 -12.42 6.43
C PHE A 296 18.88 -12.45 6.14
N LEU A 297 18.48 -12.72 4.90
CA LEU A 297 17.05 -12.74 4.54
C LEU A 297 16.24 -13.65 5.46
N PRO A 298 14.99 -13.32 5.77
CA PRO A 298 14.10 -14.25 6.44
C PRO A 298 13.84 -15.47 5.57
N GLY A 299 13.85 -16.62 6.19
CA GLY A 299 13.68 -17.89 5.50
C GLY A 299 12.40 -18.63 5.93
N PRO A 300 12.11 -19.75 5.23
CA PRO A 300 12.87 -20.23 4.09
C PRO A 300 12.61 -19.42 2.81
N ILE A 301 13.60 -19.38 1.94
CA ILE A 301 13.49 -18.95 0.54
C ILE A 301 13.40 -20.19 -0.37
N VAL A 302 12.91 -20.03 -1.59
CA VAL A 302 12.90 -21.12 -2.56
C VAL A 302 14.20 -21.10 -3.35
N VAL A 303 14.83 -22.27 -3.44
CA VAL A 303 16.05 -22.50 -4.21
C VAL A 303 15.83 -23.60 -5.24
N LYS A 304 16.61 -23.55 -6.33
CA LYS A 304 16.66 -24.62 -7.31
C LYS A 304 17.86 -25.53 -7.00
N LYS A 305 17.59 -26.81 -6.73
CA LYS A 305 18.61 -27.86 -6.50
C LYS A 305 18.50 -28.91 -7.60
N ASN A 306 19.48 -28.92 -8.52
CA ASN A 306 19.42 -29.68 -9.75
C ASN A 306 18.11 -29.37 -10.54
N ASP A 307 17.26 -30.36 -10.80
CA ASP A 307 16.01 -30.18 -11.52
C ASP A 307 14.78 -29.99 -10.62
N ARG A 308 14.97 -29.65 -9.33
CA ARG A 308 13.89 -29.53 -8.35
C ARG A 308 13.98 -28.21 -7.58
N TYR A 309 12.83 -27.79 -7.08
CA TYR A 309 12.70 -26.64 -6.20
C TYR A 309 12.49 -27.09 -4.76
N ALA A 310 13.18 -26.46 -3.82
CA ALA A 310 13.12 -26.79 -2.40
C ALA A 310 13.19 -25.52 -1.55
N PHE A 311 12.76 -25.63 -0.30
CA PHE A 311 12.97 -24.58 0.68
C PHE A 311 14.37 -24.65 1.30
N GLU A 312 14.98 -23.50 1.53
CA GLU A 312 16.26 -23.37 2.21
C GLU A 312 16.28 -22.16 3.16
N MET A 313 16.87 -22.38 4.35
CA MET A 313 17.13 -21.29 5.29
C MET A 313 18.43 -20.61 4.94
N PRO A 314 18.48 -19.27 4.77
CA PRO A 314 19.75 -18.54 4.64
C PRO A 314 20.60 -18.72 5.90
N THR A 315 21.93 -18.72 5.73
CA THR A 315 22.88 -19.15 6.78
C THR A 315 22.87 -18.31 8.05
N HIS A 316 22.63 -17.00 7.92
CA HIS A 316 22.55 -16.05 9.03
C HIS A 316 21.17 -15.37 9.09
N SER A 317 20.14 -16.12 8.65
CA SER A 317 18.77 -15.63 8.55
C SER A 317 18.30 -14.96 9.84
N ILE A 318 17.58 -13.84 9.70
CA ILE A 318 16.86 -13.18 10.80
C ILE A 318 15.67 -14.02 11.30
N GLY A 319 15.44 -15.21 10.75
CA GLY A 319 14.35 -16.10 11.12
C GLY A 319 13.13 -15.93 10.21
N ARG A 320 11.94 -16.25 10.72
CA ARG A 320 10.68 -16.09 10.00
C ARG A 320 10.00 -14.80 10.41
N VAL A 321 9.51 -14.03 9.43
CA VAL A 321 8.76 -12.79 9.69
C VAL A 321 7.25 -12.99 9.55
N LYS A 322 6.83 -14.12 8.97
CA LYS A 322 5.41 -14.48 8.80
C LYS A 322 5.23 -15.99 8.87
N ALA A 323 4.04 -16.43 9.30
CA ALA A 323 3.63 -17.83 9.16
C ALA A 323 3.55 -18.24 7.69
N PHE A 324 3.83 -19.49 7.39
CA PHE A 324 3.88 -20.07 6.04
C PHE A 324 4.90 -19.37 5.11
N TRP A 325 4.54 -19.14 3.85
CA TRP A 325 5.44 -18.72 2.78
C TRP A 325 5.07 -17.37 2.18
N GLY A 326 4.51 -16.48 2.97
CA GLY A 326 3.92 -15.23 2.51
C GLY A 326 2.45 -15.40 2.11
N ASN A 327 1.92 -14.45 1.35
CA ASN A 327 0.54 -14.48 0.83
C ASN A 327 0.54 -15.13 -0.56
N PHE A 328 0.55 -16.46 -0.64
CA PHE A 328 0.84 -17.20 -1.86
C PHE A 328 -0.03 -16.80 -3.07
N LEU A 329 -1.35 -16.65 -2.90
CA LEU A 329 -2.21 -16.25 -4.02
C LEU A 329 -1.99 -14.79 -4.46
N ALA A 330 -1.42 -13.93 -3.61
CA ALA A 330 -0.92 -12.62 -4.03
C ALA A 330 0.32 -12.77 -4.92
N LEU A 331 1.21 -13.72 -4.60
CA LEU A 331 2.38 -14.02 -5.41
C LEU A 331 1.99 -14.55 -6.80
N VAL A 332 0.98 -15.42 -6.88
CA VAL A 332 0.43 -15.93 -8.16
C VAL A 332 -0.08 -14.79 -9.04
N ARG A 333 -0.82 -13.84 -8.48
CA ARG A 333 -1.33 -12.66 -9.21
C ARG A 333 -0.20 -11.80 -9.76
N ALA A 334 0.77 -11.46 -8.92
CA ALA A 334 1.92 -10.67 -9.33
C ALA A 334 2.75 -11.38 -10.40
N TYR A 335 2.96 -12.68 -10.27
CA TYR A 335 3.63 -13.50 -11.27
C TYR A 335 2.90 -13.47 -12.61
N ALA A 336 1.57 -13.69 -12.60
CA ALA A 336 0.76 -13.61 -13.81
C ALA A 336 0.83 -12.22 -14.46
N TYR A 337 0.76 -11.16 -13.66
CA TYR A 337 0.88 -9.77 -14.12
C TYR A 337 2.23 -9.51 -14.80
N ILE A 338 3.34 -9.86 -14.15
CA ILE A 338 4.69 -9.69 -14.71
C ILE A 338 4.85 -10.49 -16.02
N ARG A 339 4.34 -11.73 -16.04
CA ARG A 339 4.40 -12.58 -17.23
C ARG A 339 3.57 -12.04 -18.40
N THR A 340 2.48 -11.33 -18.11
CA THR A 340 1.63 -10.71 -19.16
C THR A 340 2.37 -9.60 -19.88
N PHE A 341 3.04 -8.71 -19.15
CA PHE A 341 3.85 -7.66 -19.77
C PHE A 341 5.16 -8.20 -20.37
N GLY A 342 5.75 -9.20 -19.71
CA GLY A 342 7.08 -9.67 -20.08
C GLY A 342 8.15 -8.60 -19.89
N ARG A 343 9.38 -8.94 -20.25
CA ARG A 343 10.53 -8.02 -20.15
C ARG A 343 10.39 -6.81 -21.11
N GLU A 344 9.78 -7.05 -22.26
CA GLU A 344 9.75 -6.09 -23.37
C GLU A 344 8.74 -4.96 -23.17
N HIS A 345 7.72 -5.13 -22.34
CA HIS A 345 6.63 -4.15 -22.17
C HIS A 345 6.45 -3.65 -20.73
N LEU A 346 7.29 -4.12 -19.77
CA LEU A 346 7.14 -3.74 -18.36
C LEU A 346 7.31 -2.22 -18.14
N TYR A 347 8.14 -1.56 -18.95
CA TYR A 347 8.38 -0.11 -18.91
C TYR A 347 7.13 0.72 -19.27
N GLU A 348 6.21 0.18 -20.07
CA GLU A 348 4.99 0.88 -20.47
C GLU A 348 4.09 1.22 -19.27
N ILE A 349 4.19 0.45 -18.20
CA ILE A 349 3.51 0.73 -16.93
C ILE A 349 3.96 2.09 -16.41
N ALA A 350 5.26 2.30 -16.30
CA ALA A 350 5.83 3.53 -15.77
C ALA A 350 5.59 4.73 -16.70
N GLU A 351 5.77 4.56 -18.02
CA GLU A 351 5.53 5.62 -18.98
C GLU A 351 4.10 6.11 -18.94
N ASN A 352 3.12 5.20 -18.97
CA ASN A 352 1.71 5.57 -18.93
C ASN A 352 1.29 6.15 -17.56
N ALA A 353 1.85 5.65 -16.46
CA ALA A 353 1.59 6.22 -15.13
C ALA A 353 2.07 7.69 -15.04
N VAL A 354 3.28 7.97 -15.54
CA VAL A 354 3.85 9.33 -15.57
C VAL A 354 3.08 10.21 -16.55
N LEU A 355 2.71 9.70 -17.73
CA LEU A 355 1.91 10.43 -18.71
C LEU A 355 0.56 10.84 -18.11
N ASN A 356 -0.17 9.92 -17.52
CA ASN A 356 -1.49 10.17 -16.94
C ASN A 356 -1.45 11.19 -15.80
N ALA A 357 -0.45 11.11 -14.92
CA ALA A 357 -0.27 12.07 -13.84
C ALA A 357 0.01 13.48 -14.36
N ASN A 358 0.94 13.62 -15.30
CA ASN A 358 1.26 14.93 -15.89
C ASN A 358 0.11 15.49 -16.74
N TYR A 359 -0.64 14.62 -17.44
CA TYR A 359 -1.84 15.04 -18.17
C TYR A 359 -2.90 15.62 -17.23
N LEU A 360 -3.24 14.89 -16.16
CA LEU A 360 -4.23 15.32 -15.18
C LEU A 360 -3.79 16.62 -14.49
N LEU A 361 -2.52 16.70 -14.07
CA LEU A 361 -1.95 17.92 -13.48
C LEU A 361 -2.07 19.12 -14.43
N ALA A 362 -1.75 18.94 -15.72
CA ALA A 362 -1.87 20.00 -16.72
C ALA A 362 -3.31 20.49 -16.88
N ARG A 363 -4.31 19.57 -16.80
CA ARG A 363 -5.74 19.90 -16.90
C ARG A 363 -6.25 20.76 -15.73
N VAL A 364 -5.74 20.53 -14.52
CA VAL A 364 -6.21 21.24 -13.31
C VAL A 364 -5.33 22.43 -12.93
N ARG A 365 -4.15 22.56 -13.55
CA ARG A 365 -3.23 23.69 -13.32
C ARG A 365 -3.92 25.03 -13.63
N GLY A 366 -3.77 26.00 -12.75
CA GLY A 366 -4.43 27.31 -12.84
C GLY A 366 -5.69 27.41 -11.98
N ALA A 367 -6.44 26.31 -11.80
CA ALA A 367 -7.48 26.23 -10.79
C ALA A 367 -6.91 25.76 -9.44
N TYR A 368 -5.91 24.89 -9.47
CA TYR A 368 -5.17 24.38 -8.31
C TYR A 368 -3.68 24.71 -8.45
N ASP A 369 -2.99 24.89 -7.33
CA ASP A 369 -1.58 25.23 -7.28
C ASP A 369 -0.73 23.96 -7.06
N PRO A 370 0.11 23.55 -8.05
CA PRO A 370 1.07 22.46 -7.82
C PRO A 370 2.07 22.87 -6.73
N ALA A 371 2.39 21.98 -5.81
CA ALA A 371 3.37 22.25 -4.76
C ALA A 371 4.78 22.51 -5.32
N TYR A 372 5.11 21.88 -6.46
CA TYR A 372 6.39 22.06 -7.16
C TYR A 372 6.14 22.39 -8.64
N PRO A 373 5.79 23.66 -8.97
CA PRO A 373 5.33 24.05 -10.30
C PRO A 373 6.39 23.94 -11.40
N ASP A 374 7.67 23.99 -11.03
CA ASP A 374 8.81 23.97 -11.96
C ASP A 374 9.38 22.56 -12.20
N ARG A 375 8.70 21.51 -11.69
CA ARG A 375 9.10 20.11 -11.86
C ARG A 375 7.99 19.29 -12.50
N HIS A 376 8.40 18.36 -13.37
CA HIS A 376 7.49 17.31 -13.83
C HIS A 376 7.29 16.26 -12.74
N CYS A 377 6.04 15.95 -12.45
CA CYS A 377 5.72 14.87 -11.55
C CYS A 377 6.00 13.50 -12.20
N LYS A 378 6.14 12.48 -11.37
CA LYS A 378 6.21 11.09 -11.80
C LYS A 378 4.77 10.52 -11.88
N HIS A 379 4.45 9.45 -11.18
CA HIS A 379 3.17 8.76 -11.23
C HIS A 379 2.04 9.45 -10.42
N GLU A 380 2.41 10.38 -9.56
CA GLU A 380 1.51 11.14 -8.69
C GLU A 380 1.98 12.59 -8.57
N PHE A 381 1.11 13.45 -8.10
CA PHE A 381 1.42 14.86 -7.85
C PHE A 381 0.70 15.39 -6.62
N VAL A 382 1.25 16.46 -6.06
CA VAL A 382 0.72 17.13 -4.87
C VAL A 382 0.28 18.55 -5.22
N LEU A 383 -0.93 18.90 -4.81
CA LEU A 383 -1.49 20.24 -4.92
C LEU A 383 -1.51 20.92 -3.54
N ASP A 384 -1.14 22.19 -3.48
CA ASP A 384 -1.23 23.03 -2.28
C ASP A 384 -2.61 23.70 -2.20
N GLY A 385 -3.39 23.36 -1.18
CA GLY A 385 -4.73 23.91 -0.95
C GLY A 385 -4.76 25.23 -0.17
N THR A 386 -3.60 25.79 0.18
CA THR A 386 -3.50 27.00 1.03
C THR A 386 -4.27 28.19 0.45
N ARG A 387 -4.29 28.34 -0.87
CA ARG A 387 -5.06 29.41 -1.53
C ARG A 387 -6.56 29.27 -1.29
N PHE A 388 -7.10 28.06 -1.37
CA PHE A 388 -8.52 27.80 -1.11
C PHE A 388 -8.87 28.11 0.35
N ALA A 389 -8.03 27.68 1.29
CA ALA A 389 -8.24 27.93 2.71
C ALA A 389 -8.21 29.43 3.04
N LYS A 390 -7.25 30.19 2.47
CA LYS A 390 -7.10 31.63 2.75
C LYS A 390 -8.14 32.50 2.03
N ALA A 391 -8.43 32.21 0.76
CA ALA A 391 -9.29 33.07 -0.05
C ALA A 391 -10.78 32.79 0.15
N TYR A 392 -11.15 31.53 0.40
CA TYR A 392 -12.56 31.10 0.41
C TYR A 392 -12.97 30.42 1.71
N GLY A 393 -12.06 30.20 2.66
CA GLY A 393 -12.31 29.43 3.87
C GLY A 393 -12.48 27.91 3.63
N VAL A 394 -12.27 27.45 2.40
CA VAL A 394 -12.47 26.05 1.97
C VAL A 394 -11.22 25.24 2.22
N ARG A 395 -11.30 24.26 3.11
CA ARG A 395 -10.19 23.37 3.43
C ARG A 395 -10.14 22.18 2.48
N THR A 396 -8.99 21.54 2.43
CA THR A 396 -8.79 20.33 1.61
C THR A 396 -9.79 19.22 1.93
N LEU A 397 -10.17 19.07 3.21
CA LEU A 397 -11.24 18.14 3.60
C LEU A 397 -12.59 18.47 2.93
N ASP A 398 -12.91 19.75 2.75
CA ASP A 398 -14.17 20.19 2.10
C ASP A 398 -14.16 19.80 0.62
N VAL A 399 -13.03 20.02 -0.04
CA VAL A 399 -12.80 19.59 -1.43
C VAL A 399 -12.95 18.06 -1.55
N ALA A 400 -12.30 17.28 -0.67
CA ALA A 400 -12.39 15.83 -0.67
C ALA A 400 -13.82 15.32 -0.46
N LYS A 401 -14.58 15.93 0.47
CA LYS A 401 -15.99 15.59 0.69
C LYS A 401 -16.85 15.93 -0.52
N ARG A 402 -16.56 17.04 -1.21
CA ARG A 402 -17.30 17.42 -2.42
C ARG A 402 -17.00 16.51 -3.60
N ILE A 403 -15.79 15.95 -3.73
CA ILE A 403 -15.43 14.95 -4.75
C ILE A 403 -16.36 13.72 -4.65
N ILE A 404 -16.76 13.31 -3.44
CA ILE A 404 -17.68 12.19 -3.23
C ILE A 404 -19.05 12.48 -3.89
N ASP A 405 -19.53 13.73 -3.83
CA ASP A 405 -20.80 14.12 -4.45
C ASP A 405 -20.76 14.06 -5.98
N TYR A 406 -19.57 14.17 -6.58
CA TYR A 406 -19.34 13.96 -8.01
C TYR A 406 -19.19 12.49 -8.39
N GLY A 407 -19.31 11.57 -7.43
CA GLY A 407 -19.26 10.12 -7.67
C GLY A 407 -17.84 9.54 -7.74
N PHE A 408 -16.83 10.30 -7.32
CA PHE A 408 -15.44 9.83 -7.31
C PHE A 408 -14.95 9.50 -5.90
N TYR A 409 -13.93 8.67 -5.83
CA TYR A 409 -13.18 8.49 -4.59
C TYR A 409 -12.24 9.69 -4.36
N PRO A 410 -12.17 10.25 -3.14
CA PRO A 410 -11.30 11.38 -2.87
C PRO A 410 -9.83 10.97 -2.86
N PRO A 411 -8.90 11.88 -3.21
CA PRO A 411 -7.47 11.63 -3.11
C PRO A 411 -6.99 11.63 -1.66
N THR A 412 -5.72 11.34 -1.43
CA THR A 412 -5.06 11.52 -0.14
C THR A 412 -5.00 13.01 0.21
N ILE A 413 -5.36 13.34 1.44
CA ILE A 413 -5.34 14.71 1.95
C ILE A 413 -4.41 14.83 3.16
N TYR A 414 -3.87 16.04 3.40
CA TYR A 414 -3.00 16.37 4.54
C TYR A 414 -1.71 15.52 4.61
N PHE A 415 -1.30 14.94 3.50
CA PHE A 415 -0.07 14.19 3.36
C PHE A 415 0.51 14.40 1.95
N PRO A 416 1.84 14.63 1.80
CA PRO A 416 2.88 14.71 2.85
C PRO A 416 2.77 15.96 3.71
N LEU A 417 3.22 15.87 4.97
CA LEU A 417 3.04 16.93 5.98
C LEU A 417 3.77 18.22 5.65
N ILE A 418 4.80 18.17 4.82
CA ILE A 418 5.59 19.36 4.40
C ILE A 418 4.83 20.25 3.42
N VAL A 419 3.70 19.80 2.85
CA VAL A 419 2.84 20.63 2.00
C VAL A 419 1.53 20.94 2.74
N PRO A 420 1.27 22.21 3.07
CA PRO A 420 0.04 22.58 3.77
C PRO A 420 -1.21 22.33 2.92
N GLU A 421 -2.31 21.94 3.59
CA GLU A 421 -3.60 21.72 2.92
C GLU A 421 -3.48 20.91 1.63
N CYS A 422 -2.62 19.89 1.60
CA CYS A 422 -2.33 19.17 0.36
C CYS A 422 -3.42 18.19 -0.08
N LEU A 423 -3.54 18.04 -1.41
CA LEU A 423 -4.19 16.91 -2.07
C LEU A 423 -3.12 16.16 -2.87
N MET A 424 -2.99 14.86 -2.63
CA MET A 424 -2.07 13.99 -3.37
C MET A 424 -2.88 13.07 -4.27
N ILE A 425 -2.63 13.13 -5.56
CA ILE A 425 -3.42 12.46 -6.60
C ILE A 425 -2.53 11.52 -7.41
N GLU A 426 -2.89 10.23 -7.42
CA GLU A 426 -2.28 9.20 -8.28
C GLU A 426 -3.36 8.61 -9.21
N PRO A 427 -3.39 8.98 -10.52
CA PRO A 427 -4.38 8.45 -11.44
C PRO A 427 -4.15 7.00 -11.86
N THR A 428 -2.93 6.52 -11.83
CA THR A 428 -2.40 5.26 -12.36
C THR A 428 -2.39 5.16 -13.90
N GLU A 429 -1.65 4.20 -14.45
CA GLU A 429 -1.58 3.91 -15.89
C GLU A 429 -2.86 3.28 -16.43
N THR A 430 -3.74 2.76 -15.55
CA THR A 430 -4.93 2.02 -15.97
C THR A 430 -6.11 2.90 -16.34
N GLN A 431 -5.98 4.22 -16.16
CA GLN A 431 -7.04 5.16 -16.50
C GLN A 431 -6.99 5.58 -17.96
N SER A 432 -8.17 5.60 -18.57
CA SER A 432 -8.34 6.17 -19.90
C SER A 432 -8.31 7.69 -19.86
N ARG A 433 -8.02 8.32 -21.01
CA ARG A 433 -8.13 9.77 -21.15
C ARG A 433 -9.52 10.29 -20.75
N ALA A 434 -10.58 9.58 -21.12
CA ALA A 434 -11.95 9.96 -20.76
C ALA A 434 -12.16 10.01 -19.23
N SER A 435 -11.69 8.98 -18.51
CA SER A 435 -11.76 8.97 -17.03
C SER A 435 -10.96 10.11 -16.40
N LEU A 436 -9.80 10.43 -16.96
CA LEU A 436 -8.98 11.55 -16.48
C LEU A 436 -9.67 12.89 -16.74
N ASP A 437 -10.31 13.07 -17.91
CA ASP A 437 -11.05 14.26 -18.25
C ASP A 437 -12.27 14.45 -17.33
N GLU A 438 -13.04 13.41 -17.06
CA GLU A 438 -14.19 13.45 -16.14
C GLU A 438 -13.76 13.86 -14.72
N TYR A 439 -12.67 13.31 -14.22
CA TYR A 439 -12.14 13.67 -12.91
C TYR A 439 -11.59 15.10 -12.87
N ALA A 440 -10.88 15.53 -13.91
CA ALA A 440 -10.40 16.90 -14.05
C ALA A 440 -11.56 17.90 -14.07
N ASP A 441 -12.62 17.62 -14.83
CA ASP A 441 -13.81 18.48 -14.92
C ASP A 441 -14.53 18.61 -13.58
N ALA A 442 -14.61 17.52 -12.81
CA ALA A 442 -15.13 17.57 -11.44
C ALA A 442 -14.29 18.48 -10.54
N LEU A 443 -12.95 18.33 -10.55
CA LEU A 443 -12.06 19.21 -9.79
C LEU A 443 -12.19 20.68 -10.20
N LEU A 444 -12.24 20.97 -11.50
CA LEU A 444 -12.41 22.32 -12.01
C LEU A 444 -13.77 22.93 -11.61
N GLN A 445 -14.82 22.12 -11.57
CA GLN A 445 -16.12 22.57 -11.10
C GLN A 445 -16.11 22.84 -9.60
N ILE A 446 -15.48 21.99 -8.79
CA ILE A 446 -15.32 22.20 -7.34
C ILE A 446 -14.53 23.49 -7.06
N ALA A 447 -13.50 23.78 -7.87
CA ALA A 447 -12.76 25.02 -7.75
C ALA A 447 -13.64 26.27 -8.01
N ARG A 448 -14.54 26.19 -8.99
CA ARG A 448 -15.53 27.27 -9.26
C ARG A 448 -16.55 27.40 -8.13
N GLU A 449 -17.04 26.28 -7.61
CA GLU A 449 -17.98 26.27 -6.47
C GLU A 449 -17.35 26.88 -5.22
N ALA A 450 -16.07 26.60 -4.93
CA ALA A 450 -15.33 27.17 -3.82
C ALA A 450 -15.29 28.71 -3.89
N GLN A 451 -15.22 29.28 -5.10
CA GLN A 451 -15.18 30.73 -5.32
C GLN A 451 -16.57 31.38 -5.24
N THR A 452 -17.63 30.68 -5.71
CA THR A 452 -18.96 31.26 -5.88
C THR A 452 -19.95 30.89 -4.79
N ASN A 453 -19.78 29.73 -4.16
CA ASN A 453 -20.65 29.22 -3.10
C ASN A 453 -19.89 28.25 -2.18
N PRO A 454 -18.97 28.73 -1.31
CA PRO A 454 -18.16 27.90 -0.42
C PRO A 454 -19.00 27.04 0.55
N ASP A 455 -20.20 27.49 0.93
CA ASP A 455 -21.11 26.76 1.83
C ASP A 455 -21.52 25.39 1.25
N LEU A 456 -21.55 25.26 -0.07
CA LEU A 456 -21.82 24.01 -0.75
C LEU A 456 -20.72 22.97 -0.45
N LEU A 457 -19.46 23.40 -0.30
CA LEU A 457 -18.35 22.54 0.05
C LEU A 457 -18.31 22.26 1.55
N HIS A 458 -18.61 23.26 2.38
CA HIS A 458 -18.66 23.10 3.85
C HIS A 458 -19.71 22.09 4.30
N SER A 459 -20.85 22.00 3.58
CA SER A 459 -21.93 21.05 3.88
C SER A 459 -21.78 19.69 3.19
N ALA A 460 -20.81 19.53 2.27
CA ALA A 460 -20.58 18.24 1.58
C ALA A 460 -20.08 17.14 2.56
N PRO A 461 -20.39 15.83 2.25
CA PRO A 461 -21.09 15.32 1.09
C PRO A 461 -22.62 15.37 1.25
N HIS A 462 -23.35 15.59 0.14
CA HIS A 462 -24.82 15.68 0.16
C HIS A 462 -25.51 14.37 -0.23
N TYR A 463 -24.82 13.52 -1.01
CA TYR A 463 -25.41 12.31 -1.59
C TYR A 463 -24.86 11.01 -0.99
N ALA A 464 -23.92 11.09 -0.05
CA ALA A 464 -23.42 9.92 0.65
C ALA A 464 -24.39 9.47 1.78
N PRO A 465 -24.43 8.17 2.12
CA PRO A 465 -25.25 7.66 3.23
C PRO A 465 -24.89 8.26 4.60
N VAL A 466 -23.64 8.69 4.76
CA VAL A 466 -23.12 9.33 5.97
C VAL A 466 -22.46 10.64 5.57
N THR A 467 -22.74 11.68 6.30
CA THR A 467 -22.17 13.02 6.08
C THR A 467 -20.81 13.17 6.79
N ARG A 468 -20.56 14.26 7.48
CA ARG A 468 -19.34 14.48 8.25
C ARG A 468 -19.38 13.73 9.56
N LEU A 469 -18.30 12.99 9.84
CA LEU A 469 -18.13 12.23 11.08
C LEU A 469 -17.43 13.09 12.14
N ASP A 470 -17.74 12.83 13.41
CA ASP A 470 -16.97 13.35 14.52
C ASP A 470 -15.71 12.47 14.73
N GLU A 471 -14.68 12.75 13.93
CA GLU A 471 -13.41 12.00 13.92
C GLU A 471 -12.69 12.13 15.27
N THR A 472 -12.80 13.27 15.94
CA THR A 472 -12.18 13.52 17.24
C THR A 472 -12.79 12.62 18.30
N ARG A 473 -14.13 12.52 18.35
CA ARG A 473 -14.83 11.64 19.27
C ARG A 473 -14.55 10.17 18.95
N ALA A 474 -14.58 9.80 17.69
CA ALA A 474 -14.28 8.43 17.24
C ALA A 474 -12.89 7.96 17.68
N ALA A 475 -11.89 8.86 17.65
CA ALA A 475 -10.52 8.55 18.07
C ALA A 475 -10.36 8.52 19.60
N ARG A 476 -11.02 9.43 20.34
CA ARG A 476 -10.87 9.57 21.80
C ARG A 476 -11.79 8.65 22.59
N GLU A 477 -12.96 8.36 22.08
CA GLU A 477 -14.03 7.58 22.74
C GLU A 477 -14.52 6.43 21.85
N PRO A 478 -13.63 5.49 21.41
CA PRO A 478 -14.01 4.46 20.47
C PRO A 478 -15.03 3.49 21.08
N VAL A 479 -16.16 3.28 20.41
CA VAL A 479 -17.17 2.27 20.78
C VAL A 479 -16.84 0.99 20.00
N LEU A 480 -16.17 0.03 20.66
CA LEU A 480 -15.66 -1.19 20.04
C LEU A 480 -16.60 -2.40 20.12
N ARG A 481 -17.74 -2.26 20.78
CA ARG A 481 -18.70 -3.36 20.98
C ARG A 481 -20.11 -2.88 20.71
N TYR A 482 -20.88 -3.71 20.01
CA TYR A 482 -22.30 -3.53 19.92
C TYR A 482 -22.94 -3.71 21.32
N LYS A 483 -23.83 -2.79 21.71
CA LYS A 483 -24.66 -2.91 22.90
C LYS A 483 -26.09 -3.17 22.44
N HIS A 484 -26.67 -4.27 22.88
CA HIS A 484 -28.10 -4.50 22.74
C HIS A 484 -28.84 -3.43 23.59
N HIS A 485 -29.69 -2.67 22.95
CA HIS A 485 -30.57 -1.70 23.62
C HIS A 485 -31.88 -2.36 23.99
#